data_b0827de1c5dac28c78d87d4011602c4a
#
_entry.id   b0827de1c5dac28c78d87d4011602c4a
#
_cell.length_a   1.000
_cell.length_b   1.000
_cell.length_c   1.000
_cell.angle_alpha   90.00
_cell.angle_beta   90.00
_cell.angle_gamma   90.00
#
_symmetry.space_group_name_H-M   'P 1'
#
loop_
_entity.id
_entity.type
_entity.pdbx_description
1 polymer ?
#
loop_
_entity_poly.entity_id
_entity_poly.type
_entity_poly.pdbx_seq_one_letter_code
_entity_poly.pdbx_strand_id
1 'polypeptide(L)'
;MSWSLLPTFVYNPFTMQSSFTHSSKPPHETTVVVAMSGGVDSSVAAALLVEQGYNCIGVMMRLWAEMGEGEGSTNKCCSLESVHDARRVAEELGIPFYLINVEEPFKQNVVDFFIDGYSRGVTPNPCLECNRHIRFDYLLNYARRLGADYLATGHYARLRRGDDGKVHLLKGVDENKDQSYVLSVLGQAELEDVLFPIGDHPKAEVRRIAAERGLPVASKHDSMDLCFIFDDDYRRFLHTWAADAM
;
A
#
# COMPACT_ATOMS: atom_id res chain seq x y z
N MET A 1 -4.06 42.42 31.14
CA MET A 1 -4.50 41.12 30.63
C MET A 1 -3.54 40.73 29.52
N SER A 2 -2.59 39.85 29.83
CA SER A 2 -1.50 39.47 28.94
C SER A 2 -1.92 38.25 28.13
N TRP A 3 -1.95 38.39 26.82
CA TRP A 3 -2.16 37.27 25.89
C TRP A 3 -0.81 36.56 25.71
N SER A 4 -0.66 35.39 26.30
CA SER A 4 0.49 34.52 26.08
C SER A 4 0.44 33.95 24.66
N LEU A 5 1.42 34.33 23.85
CA LEU A 5 1.69 33.77 22.53
C LEU A 5 2.01 32.28 22.67
N LEU A 6 1.16 31.42 22.12
CA LEU A 6 1.47 30.01 21.88
C LEU A 6 2.64 29.96 20.88
N PRO A 7 3.61 29.03 21.06
CA PRO A 7 4.70 28.91 20.12
C PRO A 7 4.16 28.41 18.78
N THR A 8 4.27 29.26 17.76
CA THR A 8 4.09 28.87 16.37
C THR A 8 5.15 27.81 16.05
N PHE A 9 4.72 26.58 15.89
CA PHE A 9 5.56 25.55 15.30
C PHE A 9 5.83 25.97 13.86
N VAL A 10 7.00 26.56 13.64
CA VAL A 10 7.50 26.82 12.29
C VAL A 10 7.91 25.49 11.72
N TYR A 11 7.04 24.91 10.87
CA TYR A 11 7.38 23.78 10.04
C TYR A 11 8.57 24.17 9.15
N ASN A 12 9.73 23.59 9.39
CA ASN A 12 10.91 23.81 8.56
C ASN A 12 10.97 22.71 7.51
N PRO A 13 10.59 22.96 6.25
CA PRO A 13 10.59 21.94 5.19
C PRO A 13 12.00 21.46 4.80
N PHE A 14 13.06 22.14 5.31
CA PHE A 14 14.45 21.82 4.93
C PHE A 14 15.14 20.84 5.88
N THR A 15 14.53 20.38 6.97
CA THR A 15 15.17 19.44 7.91
C THR A 15 14.73 17.98 7.77
N MET A 16 13.75 17.66 6.95
CA MET A 16 13.55 16.30 6.47
C MET A 16 14.40 16.10 5.22
N GLN A 17 15.67 15.77 5.37
CA GLN A 17 16.38 15.03 4.33
C GLN A 17 15.51 13.80 4.05
N SER A 18 14.93 13.74 2.84
CA SER A 18 14.14 12.61 2.39
C SER A 18 15.03 11.37 2.45
N SER A 19 14.92 10.62 3.54
CA SER A 19 15.64 9.35 3.73
C SER A 19 15.18 8.27 2.74
N PHE A 20 14.27 8.61 1.84
CA PHE A 20 13.57 7.66 0.99
C PHE A 20 14.19 7.46 -0.40
N THR A 21 14.84 8.46 -0.98
CA THR A 21 15.30 8.33 -2.36
C THR A 21 16.78 8.07 -2.47
N HIS A 22 17.11 7.05 -3.21
CA HIS A 22 18.48 6.77 -3.66
C HIS A 22 18.79 7.45 -4.99
N SER A 23 17.82 8.19 -5.55
CA SER A 23 17.95 8.93 -6.81
C SER A 23 18.79 10.18 -6.64
N SER A 24 19.65 10.44 -7.61
CA SER A 24 20.33 11.74 -7.79
C SER A 24 19.41 12.81 -8.39
N LYS A 25 18.19 12.44 -8.84
CA LYS A 25 17.20 13.36 -9.40
C LYS A 25 16.50 14.15 -8.28
N PRO A 26 16.21 15.44 -8.51
CA PRO A 26 15.38 16.20 -7.58
C PRO A 26 13.94 15.64 -7.58
N PRO A 27 13.17 15.85 -6.49
CA PRO A 27 11.80 15.31 -6.38
C PRO A 27 10.91 15.65 -7.57
N HIS A 28 10.92 16.87 -8.08
CA HIS A 28 10.07 17.32 -9.19
C HIS A 28 10.43 16.68 -10.56
N GLU A 29 11.57 16.02 -10.67
CA GLU A 29 11.97 15.21 -11.83
C GLU A 29 11.82 13.71 -11.59
N THR A 30 11.45 13.32 -10.37
CA THR A 30 11.30 11.94 -9.96
C THR A 30 9.82 11.52 -10.02
N THR A 31 9.52 10.54 -10.84
CA THR A 31 8.15 10.01 -10.99
C THR A 31 7.93 8.82 -10.07
N VAL A 32 6.87 8.86 -9.27
CA VAL A 32 6.50 7.81 -8.32
C VAL A 32 5.10 7.29 -8.63
N VAL A 33 5.00 6.01 -8.93
CA VAL A 33 3.70 5.33 -8.93
C VAL A 33 3.34 4.99 -7.49
N VAL A 34 2.16 5.42 -7.04
CA VAL A 34 1.65 5.13 -5.69
C VAL A 34 0.56 4.08 -5.77
N ALA A 35 0.78 2.93 -5.12
CA ALA A 35 -0.23 1.88 -5.01
C ALA A 35 -1.34 2.31 -4.04
N MET A 36 -2.48 2.72 -4.57
CA MET A 36 -3.63 3.18 -3.80
C MET A 36 -4.63 2.04 -3.58
N SER A 37 -5.20 1.97 -2.39
CA SER A 37 -6.21 0.95 -2.02
C SER A 37 -7.56 1.56 -1.61
N GLY A 38 -7.66 2.89 -1.60
CA GLY A 38 -8.80 3.59 -1.01
C GLY A 38 -8.82 3.54 0.52
N GLY A 39 -7.72 3.16 1.15
CA GLY A 39 -7.52 3.20 2.61
C GLY A 39 -6.63 4.37 3.05
N VAL A 40 -6.61 4.63 4.36
CA VAL A 40 -5.88 5.76 4.98
C VAL A 40 -4.39 5.70 4.66
N ASP A 41 -3.78 4.53 4.80
CA ASP A 41 -2.33 4.36 4.75
C ASP A 41 -1.75 4.70 3.37
N SER A 42 -2.35 4.17 2.30
CA SER A 42 -1.93 4.47 0.93
C SER A 42 -2.21 5.92 0.53
N SER A 43 -3.27 6.51 1.09
CA SER A 43 -3.64 7.91 0.83
C SER A 43 -2.65 8.88 1.50
N VAL A 44 -2.23 8.59 2.73
CA VAL A 44 -1.20 9.39 3.42
C VAL A 44 0.16 9.21 2.75
N ALA A 45 0.50 7.99 2.31
CA ALA A 45 1.73 7.77 1.54
C ALA A 45 1.77 8.65 0.27
N ALA A 46 0.65 8.75 -0.47
CA ALA A 46 0.54 9.62 -1.63
C ALA A 46 0.68 11.11 -1.24
N ALA A 47 -0.03 11.56 -0.20
CA ALA A 47 0.01 12.94 0.26
C ALA A 47 1.43 13.39 0.67
N LEU A 48 2.15 12.56 1.42
CA LEU A 48 3.53 12.84 1.84
C LEU A 48 4.49 12.99 0.66
N LEU A 49 4.33 12.17 -0.38
CA LEU A 49 5.16 12.25 -1.59
C LEU A 49 4.84 13.50 -2.41
N VAL A 50 3.56 13.84 -2.58
CA VAL A 50 3.14 15.07 -3.27
C VAL A 50 3.67 16.31 -2.56
N GLU A 51 3.60 16.35 -1.22
CA GLU A 51 4.14 17.45 -0.42
C GLU A 51 5.66 17.60 -0.54
N GLN A 52 6.37 16.49 -0.75
CA GLN A 52 7.82 16.50 -1.00
C GLN A 52 8.15 16.91 -2.44
N GLY A 53 7.15 17.15 -3.30
CA GLY A 53 7.30 17.63 -4.66
C GLY A 53 7.55 16.55 -5.70
N TYR A 54 7.27 15.27 -5.39
CA TYR A 54 7.38 14.18 -6.38
C TYR A 54 6.26 14.23 -7.41
N ASN A 55 6.56 13.79 -8.65
CA ASN A 55 5.56 13.56 -9.68
C ASN A 55 4.84 12.25 -9.41
N CYS A 56 3.71 12.31 -8.70
CA CYS A 56 2.97 11.12 -8.28
C CYS A 56 1.92 10.70 -9.31
N ILE A 57 1.75 9.39 -9.47
CA ILE A 57 0.69 8.75 -10.27
C ILE A 57 0.01 7.72 -9.39
N GLY A 58 -1.26 7.92 -9.06
CA GLY A 58 -2.06 6.95 -8.31
C GLY A 58 -2.45 5.76 -9.17
N VAL A 59 -2.17 4.54 -8.72
CA VAL A 59 -2.59 3.32 -9.39
C VAL A 59 -3.29 2.41 -8.37
N MET A 60 -4.52 2.01 -8.69
CA MET A 60 -5.25 1.01 -7.92
C MET A 60 -5.38 -0.28 -8.74
N MET A 61 -5.16 -1.40 -8.10
CA MET A 61 -5.32 -2.72 -8.70
C MET A 61 -6.70 -3.28 -8.38
N ARG A 62 -7.45 -3.65 -9.41
CA ARG A 62 -8.65 -4.45 -9.26
C ARG A 62 -8.24 -5.91 -9.12
N LEU A 63 -8.38 -6.44 -7.92
CA LEU A 63 -8.03 -7.80 -7.55
C LEU A 63 -9.25 -8.73 -7.73
N TRP A 64 -8.98 -10.00 -7.96
CA TRP A 64 -10.02 -11.02 -7.85
C TRP A 64 -10.57 -11.10 -6.43
N ALA A 65 -11.84 -11.34 -6.36
CA ALA A 65 -12.53 -11.42 -5.09
C ALA A 65 -13.77 -12.28 -5.21
N GLU A 66 -14.02 -13.03 -4.14
CA GLU A 66 -15.27 -13.77 -4.01
C GLU A 66 -16.46 -12.79 -4.02
N MET A 67 -17.47 -13.10 -4.83
CA MET A 67 -18.73 -12.35 -4.83
C MET A 67 -19.64 -12.93 -3.74
N GLY A 68 -20.04 -12.12 -2.78
CA GLY A 68 -21.02 -12.52 -1.78
C GLY A 68 -22.43 -12.58 -2.36
N GLU A 69 -23.34 -13.34 -1.72
CA GLU A 69 -24.75 -13.36 -2.07
C GLU A 69 -25.43 -12.10 -1.52
N GLY A 70 -25.94 -11.25 -2.41
CA GLY A 70 -26.74 -10.05 -2.07
C GLY A 70 -26.28 -8.76 -2.75
N GLU A 71 -27.21 -7.81 -2.91
CA GLU A 71 -26.91 -6.47 -3.41
C GLU A 71 -25.97 -5.75 -2.44
N GLY A 72 -24.74 -5.45 -2.91
CA GLY A 72 -23.73 -4.73 -2.13
C GLY A 72 -22.61 -5.59 -1.56
N SER A 73 -22.62 -6.91 -1.75
CA SER A 73 -21.54 -7.81 -1.31
C SER A 73 -20.37 -7.75 -2.28
N THR A 74 -19.58 -6.68 -2.17
CA THR A 74 -18.32 -6.52 -2.90
C THR A 74 -17.16 -6.47 -1.91
N ASN A 75 -16.03 -7.03 -2.30
CA ASN A 75 -14.83 -7.01 -1.48
C ASN A 75 -14.44 -5.64 -0.99
N LYS A 76 -14.05 -5.59 0.27
CA LYS A 76 -13.65 -4.37 0.98
C LYS A 76 -12.49 -3.62 0.32
N CYS A 77 -11.52 -4.32 -0.28
CA CYS A 77 -10.37 -3.70 -0.93
C CYS A 77 -10.61 -3.23 -2.37
N CYS A 78 -11.57 -3.83 -3.10
CA CYS A 78 -11.87 -3.50 -4.50
C CYS A 78 -13.34 -3.14 -4.71
N SER A 79 -14.04 -2.77 -3.63
CA SER A 79 -15.41 -2.27 -3.70
C SER A 79 -15.45 -0.98 -4.55
N LEU A 80 -16.60 -0.73 -5.17
CA LEU A 80 -16.86 0.54 -5.86
C LEU A 80 -16.58 1.74 -4.94
N GLU A 81 -16.88 1.62 -3.66
CA GLU A 81 -16.58 2.63 -2.64
C GLU A 81 -15.07 2.85 -2.51
N SER A 82 -14.25 1.79 -2.41
CA SER A 82 -12.79 1.93 -2.30
C SER A 82 -12.16 2.54 -3.55
N VAL A 83 -12.68 2.22 -4.76
CA VAL A 83 -12.26 2.86 -6.01
C VAL A 83 -12.63 4.33 -6.01
N HIS A 84 -13.84 4.66 -5.57
CA HIS A 84 -14.31 6.05 -5.46
C HIS A 84 -13.47 6.85 -4.45
N ASP A 85 -13.18 6.26 -3.28
CA ASP A 85 -12.33 6.89 -2.27
C ASP A 85 -10.92 7.15 -2.78
N ALA A 86 -10.28 6.16 -3.44
CA ALA A 86 -8.96 6.34 -4.03
C ALA A 86 -8.94 7.45 -5.09
N ARG A 87 -9.98 7.51 -5.93
CA ARG A 87 -10.13 8.55 -6.95
C ARG A 87 -10.28 9.93 -6.31
N ARG A 88 -11.14 10.06 -5.30
CA ARG A 88 -11.33 11.34 -4.59
C ARG A 88 -10.03 11.81 -3.94
N VAL A 89 -9.28 10.92 -3.29
CA VAL A 89 -7.97 11.27 -2.73
C VAL A 89 -7.02 11.75 -3.83
N ALA A 90 -6.97 11.07 -4.96
CA ALA A 90 -6.12 11.49 -6.08
C ALA A 90 -6.53 12.86 -6.65
N GLU A 91 -7.84 13.14 -6.75
CA GLU A 91 -8.38 14.44 -7.16
C GLU A 91 -7.98 15.54 -6.17
N GLU A 92 -8.12 15.33 -4.86
CA GLU A 92 -7.70 16.26 -3.80
C GLU A 92 -6.19 16.56 -3.83
N LEU A 93 -5.38 15.53 -4.16
CA LEU A 93 -3.93 15.66 -4.27
C LEU A 93 -3.48 16.23 -5.63
N GLY A 94 -4.38 16.37 -6.60
CA GLY A 94 -4.07 16.86 -7.95
C GLY A 94 -3.22 15.89 -8.77
N ILE A 95 -3.30 14.57 -8.51
CA ILE A 95 -2.52 13.56 -9.23
C ILE A 95 -3.38 12.72 -10.17
N PRO A 96 -2.86 12.23 -11.31
CA PRO A 96 -3.56 11.29 -12.18
C PRO A 96 -3.80 9.97 -11.45
N PHE A 97 -4.95 9.33 -11.73
CA PHE A 97 -5.36 8.07 -11.12
C PHE A 97 -5.78 7.05 -12.19
N TYR A 98 -5.27 5.84 -12.06
CA TYR A 98 -5.57 4.72 -12.94
C TYR A 98 -6.02 3.49 -12.17
N LEU A 99 -7.06 2.81 -12.67
CA LEU A 99 -7.50 1.50 -12.20
C LEU A 99 -7.05 0.45 -13.21
N ILE A 100 -6.24 -0.51 -12.76
CA ILE A 100 -5.76 -1.61 -13.61
C ILE A 100 -6.37 -2.94 -13.16
N ASN A 101 -6.72 -3.80 -14.13
CA ASN A 101 -7.26 -5.12 -13.83
C ASN A 101 -6.13 -6.13 -13.67
N VAL A 102 -6.07 -6.77 -12.49
CA VAL A 102 -5.12 -7.83 -12.16
C VAL A 102 -5.83 -9.04 -11.52
N GLU A 103 -7.14 -9.20 -11.82
CA GLU A 103 -7.95 -10.28 -11.25
C GLU A 103 -7.37 -11.66 -11.54
N GLU A 104 -7.04 -11.92 -12.80
CA GLU A 104 -6.51 -13.22 -13.21
C GLU A 104 -5.13 -13.55 -12.60
N PRO A 105 -4.11 -12.68 -12.69
CA PRO A 105 -2.84 -12.90 -12.01
C PRO A 105 -2.98 -13.07 -10.49
N PHE A 106 -3.88 -12.31 -9.86
CA PHE A 106 -4.13 -12.44 -8.43
C PHE A 106 -4.77 -13.77 -8.08
N LYS A 107 -5.78 -14.20 -8.85
CA LYS A 107 -6.42 -15.50 -8.63
C LYS A 107 -5.40 -16.63 -8.69
N GLN A 108 -4.63 -16.69 -9.77
CA GLN A 108 -3.64 -17.76 -10.00
C GLN A 108 -2.55 -17.81 -8.95
N ASN A 109 -1.96 -16.66 -8.58
CA ASN A 109 -0.79 -16.64 -7.72
C ASN A 109 -1.11 -16.53 -6.23
N VAL A 110 -2.31 -16.06 -5.86
CA VAL A 110 -2.65 -15.79 -4.46
C VAL A 110 -3.79 -16.66 -3.99
N VAL A 111 -4.90 -16.68 -4.73
CA VAL A 111 -6.11 -17.41 -4.31
C VAL A 111 -5.94 -18.90 -4.50
N ASP A 112 -5.50 -19.34 -5.67
CA ASP A 112 -5.29 -20.76 -5.98
C ASP A 112 -4.14 -21.33 -5.12
N PHE A 113 -3.09 -20.54 -4.88
CA PHE A 113 -2.03 -20.90 -3.91
C PHE A 113 -2.57 -21.09 -2.49
N PHE A 114 -3.50 -20.22 -2.05
CA PHE A 114 -4.12 -20.33 -0.74
C PHE A 114 -4.96 -21.60 -0.62
N ILE A 115 -5.78 -21.92 -1.62
CA ILE A 115 -6.61 -23.12 -1.67
C ILE A 115 -5.74 -24.39 -1.69
N ASP A 116 -4.74 -24.43 -2.58
CA ASP A 116 -3.84 -25.58 -2.73
C ASP A 116 -3.00 -25.83 -1.46
N GLY A 117 -2.56 -24.77 -0.79
CA GLY A 117 -1.85 -24.90 0.49
C GLY A 117 -2.68 -25.63 1.54
N TYR A 118 -3.92 -25.20 1.75
CA TYR A 118 -4.82 -25.84 2.72
C TYR A 118 -5.19 -27.27 2.33
N SER A 119 -5.40 -27.56 1.05
CA SER A 119 -5.70 -28.92 0.58
C SER A 119 -4.56 -29.90 0.86
N ARG A 120 -3.33 -29.39 0.98
CA ARG A 120 -2.12 -30.19 1.36
C ARG A 120 -1.80 -30.13 2.86
N GLY A 121 -2.67 -29.56 3.70
CA GLY A 121 -2.47 -29.44 5.13
C GLY A 121 -1.41 -28.42 5.55
N VAL A 122 -1.08 -27.46 4.67
CA VAL A 122 -0.17 -26.36 4.94
C VAL A 122 -1.00 -25.08 5.19
N THR A 123 -0.59 -24.25 6.12
CA THR A 123 -1.20 -22.91 6.32
C THR A 123 -0.42 -21.88 5.52
N PRO A 124 -0.91 -21.49 4.33
CA PRO A 124 -0.21 -20.53 3.47
C PRO A 124 -0.40 -19.10 3.97
N ASN A 125 0.54 -18.22 3.62
CA ASN A 125 0.40 -16.79 3.81
C ASN A 125 0.16 -16.09 2.46
N PRO A 126 -1.09 -15.80 2.09
CA PRO A 126 -1.41 -15.20 0.80
C PRO A 126 -0.87 -13.76 0.65
N CYS A 127 -0.62 -13.05 1.76
CA CYS A 127 -0.04 -11.71 1.71
C CYS A 127 1.40 -11.72 1.22
N LEU A 128 2.19 -12.75 1.53
CA LEU A 128 3.53 -12.92 0.98
C LEU A 128 3.49 -13.08 -0.54
N GLU A 129 2.61 -13.94 -1.05
CA GLU A 129 2.47 -14.19 -2.49
C GLU A 129 1.88 -12.97 -3.23
N CYS A 130 0.94 -12.26 -2.60
CA CYS A 130 0.44 -10.99 -3.14
C CYS A 130 1.55 -9.95 -3.28
N ASN A 131 2.41 -9.80 -2.26
CA ASN A 131 3.54 -8.89 -2.36
C ASN A 131 4.55 -9.36 -3.41
N ARG A 132 4.90 -10.66 -3.43
CA ARG A 132 5.84 -11.23 -4.40
C ARG A 132 5.38 -11.02 -5.84
N HIS A 133 4.18 -11.50 -6.19
CA HIS A 133 3.73 -11.64 -7.59
C HIS A 133 2.90 -10.46 -8.09
N ILE A 134 2.16 -9.78 -7.21
CA ILE A 134 1.19 -8.77 -7.63
C ILE A 134 1.72 -7.35 -7.40
N ARG A 135 2.23 -7.05 -6.21
CA ARG A 135 2.70 -5.68 -5.92
C ARG A 135 4.10 -5.42 -6.44
N PHE A 136 5.05 -6.31 -6.15
CA PHE A 136 6.45 -6.06 -6.41
C PHE A 136 7.03 -6.82 -7.62
N ASP A 137 6.21 -7.62 -8.31
CA ASP A 137 6.50 -8.09 -9.65
C ASP A 137 5.58 -7.37 -10.65
N TYR A 138 4.28 -7.67 -10.67
CA TYR A 138 3.37 -7.12 -11.68
C TYR A 138 3.30 -5.58 -11.64
N LEU A 139 2.96 -4.97 -10.49
CA LEU A 139 2.77 -3.51 -10.40
C LEU A 139 4.10 -2.75 -10.49
N LEU A 140 5.19 -3.26 -9.91
CA LEU A 140 6.50 -2.62 -10.04
C LEU A 140 6.97 -2.62 -11.51
N ASN A 141 6.80 -3.74 -12.22
CA ASN A 141 7.13 -3.80 -13.64
C ASN A 141 6.20 -2.91 -14.50
N TYR A 142 4.94 -2.77 -14.10
CA TYR A 142 4.01 -1.82 -14.72
C TYR A 142 4.49 -0.38 -14.51
N ALA A 143 4.90 0.00 -13.29
CA ALA A 143 5.46 1.31 -12.97
C ALA A 143 6.73 1.61 -13.79
N ARG A 144 7.65 0.65 -13.87
CA ARG A 144 8.88 0.75 -14.70
C ARG A 144 8.55 1.00 -16.18
N ARG A 145 7.52 0.33 -16.73
CA ARG A 145 7.07 0.54 -18.13
C ARG A 145 6.44 1.91 -18.36
N LEU A 146 5.87 2.52 -17.33
CA LEU A 146 5.40 3.91 -17.38
C LEU A 146 6.55 4.93 -17.27
N GLY A 147 7.78 4.47 -17.08
CA GLY A 147 8.95 5.32 -16.89
C GLY A 147 9.04 5.91 -15.47
N ALA A 148 8.33 5.32 -14.50
CA ALA A 148 8.43 5.75 -13.11
C ALA A 148 9.78 5.30 -12.51
N ASP A 149 10.32 6.15 -11.65
CA ASP A 149 11.58 5.90 -10.94
C ASP A 149 11.32 4.99 -9.73
N TYR A 150 10.14 5.08 -9.10
CA TYR A 150 9.78 4.31 -7.90
C TYR A 150 8.33 3.85 -7.92
N LEU A 151 8.09 2.74 -7.19
CA LEU A 151 6.79 2.31 -6.71
C LEU A 151 6.67 2.60 -5.20
N ALA A 152 5.68 3.38 -4.78
CA ALA A 152 5.40 3.62 -3.38
C ALA A 152 4.17 2.85 -2.91
N THR A 153 4.20 2.40 -1.65
CA THR A 153 3.05 1.74 -1.00
C THR A 153 2.84 2.24 0.42
N GLY A 154 1.63 2.01 0.95
CA GLY A 154 1.29 2.31 2.34
C GLY A 154 1.70 1.20 3.33
N HIS A 155 2.82 0.52 3.13
CA HIS A 155 3.32 -0.45 4.10
C HIS A 155 4.08 0.21 5.26
N TYR A 156 3.89 -0.32 6.46
CA TYR A 156 4.65 0.06 7.65
C TYR A 156 5.97 -0.70 7.69
N ALA A 157 6.92 -0.22 6.91
CA ALA A 157 8.30 -0.71 6.86
C ALA A 157 9.21 0.46 6.48
N ARG A 158 10.52 0.31 6.68
CA ARG A 158 11.51 1.34 6.36
C ARG A 158 12.62 0.79 5.50
N LEU A 159 13.23 1.67 4.74
CA LEU A 159 14.41 1.35 3.95
C LEU A 159 15.58 2.20 4.41
N ARG A 160 16.78 1.62 4.40
CA ARG A 160 18.02 2.33 4.67
C ARG A 160 19.13 1.80 3.79
N ARG A 161 19.85 2.69 3.12
CA ARG A 161 21.09 2.31 2.43
C ARG A 161 22.19 2.12 3.47
N GLY A 162 22.82 0.96 3.46
CA GLY A 162 23.95 0.65 4.31
C GLY A 162 25.27 1.13 3.73
N ASP A 163 26.33 1.06 4.53
CA ASP A 163 27.70 1.38 4.12
C ASP A 163 28.24 0.37 3.08
N ASP A 164 27.61 -0.80 2.99
CA ASP A 164 27.85 -1.82 1.97
C ASP A 164 27.23 -1.50 0.60
N GLY A 165 26.58 -0.33 0.49
CA GLY A 165 25.88 0.12 -0.72
C GLY A 165 24.51 -0.54 -0.95
N LYS A 166 24.10 -1.50 -0.10
CA LYS A 166 22.82 -2.21 -0.24
C LYS A 166 21.68 -1.48 0.45
N VAL A 167 20.47 -1.70 -0.03
CA VAL A 167 19.24 -1.24 0.62
C VAL A 167 18.77 -2.30 1.60
N HIS A 168 18.65 -1.93 2.85
CA HIS A 168 18.19 -2.78 3.94
C HIS A 168 16.72 -2.50 4.26
N LEU A 169 15.92 -3.56 4.30
CA LEU A 169 14.56 -3.51 4.80
C LEU A 169 14.57 -3.53 6.33
N LEU A 170 13.93 -2.54 6.94
CA LEU A 170 13.83 -2.38 8.38
C LEU A 170 12.38 -2.44 8.83
N LYS A 171 12.14 -2.82 10.08
CA LYS A 171 10.83 -2.71 10.72
C LYS A 171 10.31 -1.28 10.69
N GLY A 172 9.00 -1.12 10.57
CA GLY A 172 8.31 0.15 10.83
C GLY A 172 8.53 0.61 12.28
N VAL A 173 8.32 1.90 12.56
CA VAL A 173 8.44 2.41 13.94
C VAL A 173 7.27 1.98 14.82
N ASP A 174 6.12 1.69 14.25
CA ASP A 174 4.96 1.13 14.97
C ASP A 174 5.07 -0.40 15.03
N GLU A 175 5.52 -0.93 16.17
CA GLU A 175 5.68 -2.37 16.35
C GLU A 175 4.39 -3.17 16.18
N ASN A 176 3.21 -2.56 16.46
CA ASN A 176 1.91 -3.20 16.33
C ASN A 176 1.41 -3.22 14.85
N LYS A 177 2.03 -2.42 13.99
CA LYS A 177 1.67 -2.30 12.57
C LYS A 177 2.80 -2.71 11.63
N ASP A 178 3.95 -3.13 12.16
CA ASP A 178 5.09 -3.55 11.34
C ASP A 178 4.68 -4.61 10.30
N GLN A 179 5.03 -4.32 9.05
CA GLN A 179 4.72 -5.16 7.89
C GLN A 179 5.99 -5.61 7.16
N SER A 180 7.17 -5.43 7.76
CA SER A 180 8.44 -5.85 7.16
C SER A 180 8.47 -7.35 6.85
N TYR A 181 7.76 -8.17 7.63
CA TYR A 181 7.70 -9.61 7.44
C TYR A 181 7.04 -10.02 6.10
N VAL A 182 5.98 -9.33 5.65
CA VAL A 182 5.35 -9.62 4.34
C VAL A 182 6.15 -9.05 3.17
N LEU A 183 7.14 -8.21 3.45
CA LEU A 183 8.05 -7.62 2.47
C LEU A 183 9.39 -8.39 2.37
N SER A 184 9.59 -9.44 3.19
CA SER A 184 10.79 -10.29 3.16
C SER A 184 11.02 -11.03 1.84
N VAL A 185 10.05 -11.00 0.96
CA VAL A 185 10.10 -11.55 -0.41
C VAL A 185 10.85 -10.67 -1.39
N LEU A 186 11.19 -9.42 -1.02
CA LEU A 186 11.87 -8.47 -1.89
C LEU A 186 13.38 -8.69 -1.89
N GLY A 187 13.96 -8.75 -3.08
CA GLY A 187 15.40 -8.72 -3.28
C GLY A 187 15.93 -7.30 -3.44
N GLN A 188 17.25 -7.16 -3.65
CA GLN A 188 17.88 -5.85 -3.80
C GLN A 188 17.35 -5.08 -5.01
N ALA A 189 17.03 -5.77 -6.11
CA ALA A 189 16.54 -5.15 -7.34
C ALA A 189 15.15 -4.47 -7.13
N GLU A 190 14.31 -5.04 -6.27
CA GLU A 190 13.02 -4.45 -5.91
C GLU A 190 13.20 -3.36 -4.85
N LEU A 191 14.04 -3.60 -3.84
CA LEU A 191 14.28 -2.65 -2.75
C LEU A 191 14.86 -1.31 -3.23
N GLU A 192 15.61 -1.31 -4.34
CA GLU A 192 16.14 -0.08 -4.96
C GLU A 192 15.04 0.81 -5.57
N ASP A 193 13.93 0.22 -6.03
CA ASP A 193 12.88 0.90 -6.79
C ASP A 193 11.57 1.08 -6.00
N VAL A 194 11.59 0.84 -4.68
CA VAL A 194 10.37 0.96 -3.84
C VAL A 194 10.52 2.00 -2.74
N LEU A 195 9.37 2.56 -2.30
CA LEU A 195 9.29 3.53 -1.20
C LEU A 195 8.17 3.13 -0.22
N PHE A 196 8.42 3.33 1.07
CA PHE A 196 7.46 3.13 2.15
C PHE A 196 7.30 4.41 2.99
N PRO A 197 6.56 5.43 2.47
CA PRO A 197 6.55 6.78 3.03
C PRO A 197 6.02 6.89 4.47
N ILE A 198 5.21 5.92 4.91
CA ILE A 198 4.61 5.93 6.25
C ILE A 198 5.35 5.07 7.28
N GLY A 199 6.45 4.42 6.89
CA GLY A 199 7.18 3.51 7.77
C GLY A 199 7.80 4.16 9.02
N ASP A 200 8.06 5.47 8.97
CA ASP A 200 8.59 6.27 10.08
C ASP A 200 7.48 6.91 10.94
N HIS A 201 6.20 6.57 10.70
CA HIS A 201 5.06 7.13 11.41
C HIS A 201 4.26 6.05 12.16
N PRO A 202 3.95 6.24 13.45
CA PRO A 202 2.96 5.42 14.12
C PRO A 202 1.57 5.56 13.49
N LYS A 203 0.74 4.52 13.55
CA LYS A 203 -0.62 4.53 12.96
C LYS A 203 -1.49 5.71 13.41
N ALA A 204 -1.39 6.08 14.69
CA ALA A 204 -2.12 7.23 15.22
C ALA A 204 -1.71 8.53 14.52
N GLU A 205 -0.43 8.69 14.20
CA GLU A 205 0.08 9.85 13.48
C GLU A 205 -0.38 9.83 12.01
N VAL A 206 -0.35 8.68 11.34
CA VAL A 206 -0.87 8.52 9.98
C VAL A 206 -2.34 8.97 9.91
N ARG A 207 -3.18 8.59 10.88
CA ARG A 207 -4.56 9.05 10.96
C ARG A 207 -4.68 10.56 11.22
N ARG A 208 -3.82 11.11 12.08
CA ARG A 208 -3.75 12.56 12.33
C ARG A 208 -3.40 13.32 11.05
N ILE A 209 -2.37 12.87 10.34
CA ILE A 209 -1.95 13.43 9.05
C ILE A 209 -3.12 13.43 8.04
N ALA A 210 -3.84 12.31 7.93
CA ALA A 210 -5.01 12.20 7.05
C ALA A 210 -6.10 13.22 7.42
N ALA A 211 -6.39 13.36 8.71
CA ALA A 211 -7.41 14.28 9.20
C ALA A 211 -7.01 15.76 8.99
N GLU A 212 -5.77 16.13 9.30
CA GLU A 212 -5.25 17.50 9.13
C GLU A 212 -5.24 17.95 7.67
N ARG A 213 -5.08 17.02 6.72
CA ARG A 213 -5.13 17.27 5.28
C ARG A 213 -6.53 17.16 4.69
N GLY A 214 -7.53 16.88 5.51
CA GLY A 214 -8.92 16.73 5.06
C GLY A 214 -9.14 15.56 4.10
N LEU A 215 -8.27 14.52 4.15
CA LEU A 215 -8.43 13.38 3.26
C LEU A 215 -9.75 12.64 3.55
N PRO A 216 -10.56 12.35 2.52
CA PRO A 216 -11.91 11.79 2.70
C PRO A 216 -11.93 10.43 3.40
N VAL A 217 -10.79 9.77 3.49
CA VAL A 217 -10.62 8.44 4.09
C VAL A 217 -10.12 8.48 5.55
N ALA A 218 -9.93 9.65 6.16
CA ALA A 218 -9.31 9.80 7.47
C ALA A 218 -9.99 8.98 8.59
N SER A 219 -11.32 8.83 8.54
CA SER A 219 -12.13 8.07 9.49
C SER A 219 -12.34 6.59 9.11
N LYS A 220 -11.83 6.16 7.93
CA LYS A 220 -12.04 4.80 7.44
C LYS A 220 -11.34 3.78 8.33
N HIS A 221 -12.03 2.66 8.62
CA HIS A 221 -11.44 1.55 9.36
C HIS A 221 -10.35 0.84 8.56
N ASP A 222 -9.42 0.19 9.27
CA ASP A 222 -8.39 -0.62 8.62
C ASP A 222 -9.03 -1.80 7.87
N SER A 223 -8.39 -2.22 6.77
CA SER A 223 -8.81 -3.42 6.04
C SER A 223 -8.60 -4.66 6.89
N MET A 224 -9.49 -5.67 6.72
CA MET A 224 -9.44 -6.95 7.44
C MET A 224 -8.42 -7.91 6.79
N ASP A 225 -8.19 -9.07 7.43
CA ASP A 225 -7.04 -9.95 7.17
C ASP A 225 -6.97 -10.51 5.74
N LEU A 226 -8.06 -11.06 5.19
CA LEU A 226 -8.05 -11.69 3.86
C LEU A 226 -8.90 -10.87 2.87
N CYS A 227 -8.25 -10.07 2.05
CA CYS A 227 -8.89 -9.11 1.17
C CYS A 227 -9.78 -9.72 0.07
N PHE A 228 -9.68 -11.01 -0.23
CA PHE A 228 -10.44 -11.71 -1.27
C PHE A 228 -11.62 -12.55 -0.72
N ILE A 229 -11.77 -12.64 0.61
CA ILE A 229 -12.88 -13.33 1.28
C ILE A 229 -13.87 -12.28 1.80
N PHE A 230 -15.13 -12.37 1.42
CA PHE A 230 -16.09 -11.29 1.68
C PHE A 230 -16.52 -11.18 3.15
N ASP A 231 -16.56 -12.29 3.90
CA ASP A 231 -17.05 -12.39 5.29
C ASP A 231 -15.96 -12.72 6.31
N ASP A 232 -14.70 -12.76 5.88
CA ASP A 232 -13.53 -13.17 6.67
C ASP A 232 -13.58 -14.64 7.18
N ASP A 233 -14.55 -15.45 6.72
CA ASP A 233 -14.64 -16.88 7.03
C ASP A 233 -13.87 -17.73 6.00
N TYR A 234 -12.57 -17.91 6.24
CA TYR A 234 -11.72 -18.72 5.36
C TYR A 234 -12.14 -20.20 5.32
N ARG A 235 -12.79 -20.74 6.38
CA ARG A 235 -13.24 -22.14 6.40
C ARG A 235 -14.42 -22.33 5.45
N ARG A 236 -15.39 -21.42 5.50
CA ARG A 236 -16.50 -21.40 4.53
C ARG A 236 -15.95 -21.23 3.11
N PHE A 237 -15.02 -20.28 2.93
CA PHE A 237 -14.37 -20.05 1.63
C PHE A 237 -13.73 -21.32 1.08
N LEU A 238 -12.91 -22.01 1.88
CA LEU A 238 -12.27 -23.25 1.48
C LEU A 238 -13.30 -24.34 1.17
N HIS A 239 -14.35 -24.47 1.98
CA HIS A 239 -15.40 -25.45 1.72
C HIS A 239 -16.10 -25.23 0.39
N THR A 240 -16.27 -23.94 -0.01
CA THR A 240 -16.91 -23.57 -1.28
C THR A 240 -15.97 -23.79 -2.49
N TRP A 241 -14.71 -23.37 -2.35
CA TRP A 241 -13.78 -23.27 -3.48
C TRP A 241 -12.76 -24.42 -3.59
N ALA A 242 -12.61 -25.23 -2.55
CA ALA A 242 -11.74 -26.40 -2.52
C ALA A 242 -12.52 -27.72 -2.58
N ALA A 243 -13.84 -27.70 -2.78
CA ALA A 243 -14.68 -28.89 -2.79
C ALA A 243 -14.25 -29.94 -3.84
N ASP A 244 -13.64 -29.49 -4.94
CA ASP A 244 -13.11 -30.38 -5.99
C ASP A 244 -11.66 -30.84 -5.71
N ALA A 245 -11.01 -30.33 -4.64
CA ALA A 245 -9.61 -30.62 -4.30
C ALA A 245 -9.47 -31.52 -3.05
N MET A 246 -10.56 -31.81 -2.36
CA MET A 246 -10.67 -32.77 -1.25
C MET A 246 -11.42 -34.01 -1.68
#